data_bc6863f6285d4f4625cb70daf4d3374b
#
_entry.id   bc6863f6285d4f4625cb70daf4d3374b
#
_cell.length_a   1.000
_cell.length_b   1.000
_cell.length_c   1.000
_cell.angle_alpha   90.00
_cell.angle_beta   90.00
_cell.angle_gamma   90.00
#
_symmetry.space_group_name_H-M   'P 1'
#
loop_
_entity.id
_entity.type
_entity.pdbx_description
1 polymer ?
#
loop_
_entity_poly.entity_id
_entity_poly.type
_entity_poly.pdbx_seq_one_letter_code
_entity_poly.pdbx_strand_id
1 'polypeptide(L)'
;DNTSPVRVSYKVPANYNLGKERGPEPEFVLSVPDANTFHFKKLSITAAMGDAEFDNSDTIAADSIDIDLAMGSFTGSPVQAEQFTANISMGDFDLGLLAGVETAKVEAAMGDIGLTVDGRPDDYALDLQTSMGNVMFNGRTMSSTYTQTAAAPRSVTLTAPMGDVVLTTTQ
;
A
#
# COMPACT_ATOMS: atom_id res chain seq x y z
N ASP A 1 28.35 -7.12 4.53
CA ASP A 1 27.02 -7.72 4.58
C ASP A 1 26.36 -7.37 5.91
N ASN A 2 25.64 -6.27 5.96
CA ASN A 2 24.86 -5.89 7.15
C ASN A 2 23.43 -6.41 6.93
N THR A 3 23.19 -7.67 7.29
CA THR A 3 21.89 -8.33 7.11
C THR A 3 20.93 -8.12 8.29
N SER A 4 21.25 -7.22 9.21
CA SER A 4 20.35 -6.91 10.33
C SER A 4 19.26 -5.95 9.88
N PRO A 5 17.98 -6.27 10.13
CA PRO A 5 16.90 -5.34 9.82
C PRO A 5 17.06 -4.07 10.64
N VAL A 6 16.96 -2.92 9.99
CA VAL A 6 16.82 -1.65 10.71
C VAL A 6 15.41 -1.63 11.29
N ARG A 7 15.31 -1.69 12.61
CA ARG A 7 14.03 -1.57 13.31
C ARG A 7 13.95 -0.21 13.97
N VAL A 8 13.00 0.59 13.55
CA VAL A 8 12.71 1.86 14.20
C VAL A 8 11.37 1.72 14.92
N SER A 9 11.34 2.11 16.19
CA SER A 9 10.13 2.12 16.99
C SER A 9 10.00 3.45 17.71
N TYR A 10 8.83 4.07 17.59
CA TYR A 10 8.47 5.25 18.36
C TYR A 10 7.56 4.84 19.52
N LYS A 11 7.90 5.31 20.72
CA LYS A 11 7.07 5.11 21.92
C LYS A 11 6.57 6.47 22.37
N VAL A 12 5.26 6.66 22.38
CA VAL A 12 4.66 7.86 22.97
C VAL A 12 5.08 7.94 24.44
N PRO A 13 5.67 9.04 24.93
CA PRO A 13 6.01 9.19 26.35
C PRO A 13 4.77 9.05 27.24
N ALA A 14 4.88 8.36 28.37
CA ALA A 14 3.78 8.10 29.30
C ALA A 14 3.12 9.37 29.89
N ASN A 15 3.76 10.53 29.76
CA ASN A 15 3.29 11.84 30.20
C ASN A 15 2.74 12.72 29.05
N TYR A 16 2.47 12.13 27.87
CA TYR A 16 1.85 12.87 26.76
C TYR A 16 0.39 13.19 27.15
N ASN A 17 0.14 14.45 27.47
CA ASN A 17 -1.16 14.91 27.99
C ASN A 17 -2.08 15.23 26.79
N LEU A 18 -2.99 14.34 26.47
CA LEU A 18 -4.00 14.49 25.42
C LEU A 18 -4.97 15.68 25.60
N GLY A 19 -4.77 16.51 26.62
CA GLY A 19 -5.77 17.51 27.02
C GLY A 19 -5.40 18.97 26.92
N LYS A 20 -4.17 19.36 26.68
CA LYS A 20 -3.79 20.79 26.59
C LYS A 20 -2.65 21.00 25.62
N GLU A 21 -2.98 21.71 24.54
CA GLU A 21 -2.12 22.09 23.42
C GLU A 21 -1.67 20.89 22.58
N ARG A 22 -2.18 20.81 21.34
CA ARG A 22 -1.64 19.92 20.32
C ARG A 22 -0.18 20.36 20.07
N GLY A 23 0.74 19.64 20.66
CA GLY A 23 2.12 19.65 20.19
C GLY A 23 2.15 19.18 18.73
N PRO A 24 3.23 19.42 18.00
CA PRO A 24 3.37 18.90 16.65
C PRO A 24 3.11 17.40 16.69
N GLU A 25 2.33 16.90 15.73
CA GLU A 25 2.09 15.47 15.58
C GLU A 25 3.45 14.78 15.41
N PRO A 26 3.70 13.64 16.09
CA PRO A 26 4.96 12.96 15.96
C PRO A 26 5.10 12.46 14.53
N GLU A 27 6.09 12.99 13.82
CA GLU A 27 6.46 12.60 12.47
C GLU A 27 7.71 11.72 12.54
N PHE A 28 7.68 10.62 11.80
CA PHE A 28 8.83 9.76 11.62
C PHE A 28 9.22 9.76 10.15
N VAL A 29 10.39 10.30 9.83
CA VAL A 29 10.92 10.37 8.46
C VAL A 29 12.10 9.40 8.32
N LEU A 30 11.96 8.40 7.44
CA LEU A 30 13.07 7.57 6.99
C LEU A 30 13.59 8.12 5.67
N SER A 31 14.73 8.80 5.69
CA SER A 31 15.40 9.27 4.48
C SER A 31 16.39 8.23 4.00
N VAL A 32 16.25 7.82 2.74
CA VAL A 32 17.16 6.90 2.09
C VAL A 32 18.04 7.72 1.13
N PRO A 33 19.37 7.78 1.37
CA PRO A 33 20.26 8.47 0.46
C PRO A 33 20.32 7.71 -0.87
N ASP A 34 20.13 8.43 -1.99
CA ASP A 34 20.21 7.90 -3.35
C ASP A 34 19.24 6.72 -3.62
N ALA A 35 17.95 7.02 -3.51
CA ALA A 35 16.87 6.04 -3.67
C ALA A 35 16.93 5.29 -5.02
N ASN A 36 17.50 5.87 -6.07
CA ASN A 36 17.66 5.21 -7.37
C ASN A 36 18.65 4.04 -7.37
N THR A 37 19.47 3.92 -6.35
CA THR A 37 20.46 2.82 -6.20
C THR A 37 20.21 1.94 -4.99
N PHE A 38 19.29 2.35 -4.11
CA PHE A 38 19.01 1.61 -2.89
C PHE A 38 17.83 0.65 -3.08
N HIS A 39 18.08 -0.63 -2.84
CA HIS A 39 17.09 -1.69 -2.93
C HIS A 39 16.95 -2.40 -1.58
N PHE A 40 15.74 -2.39 -1.03
CA PHE A 40 15.44 -3.12 0.20
C PHE A 40 15.17 -4.60 -0.11
N LYS A 41 15.67 -5.51 0.70
CA LYS A 41 15.17 -6.90 0.66
C LYS A 41 13.76 -6.99 1.20
N LYS A 42 13.50 -6.26 2.28
CA LYS A 42 12.17 -6.17 2.88
C LYS A 42 11.98 -4.82 3.53
N LEU A 43 10.86 -4.19 3.22
CA LEU A 43 10.38 -2.99 3.89
C LEU A 43 9.08 -3.33 4.63
N SER A 44 9.03 -3.10 5.93
CA SER A 44 7.83 -3.35 6.72
C SER A 44 7.48 -2.12 7.54
N ILE A 45 6.24 -1.67 7.41
CA ILE A 45 5.67 -0.52 8.12
C ILE A 45 4.48 -1.02 8.94
N THR A 46 4.50 -0.76 10.24
CA THR A 46 3.38 -1.09 11.13
C THR A 46 3.06 0.12 11.99
N ALA A 47 1.84 0.61 11.92
CA ALA A 47 1.36 1.72 12.73
C ALA A 47 -0.04 1.44 13.30
N ALA A 48 -0.22 1.71 14.60
CA ALA A 48 -1.54 1.61 15.23
C ALA A 48 -2.41 2.83 14.95
N MET A 49 -1.81 4.00 14.81
CA MET A 49 -2.48 5.28 14.47
C MET A 49 -1.50 6.16 13.71
N GLY A 50 -1.99 6.80 12.66
CA GLY A 50 -1.24 7.74 11.83
C GLY A 50 -1.13 7.27 10.39
N ASP A 51 -0.88 8.22 9.53
CA ASP A 51 -0.75 7.99 8.10
C ASP A 51 0.67 7.55 7.75
N ALA A 52 0.80 6.77 6.69
CA ALA A 52 2.08 6.41 6.10
C ALA A 52 2.15 6.96 4.68
N GLU A 53 3.25 7.62 4.36
CA GLU A 53 3.44 8.23 3.06
C GLU A 53 4.81 7.84 2.49
N PHE A 54 4.82 7.43 1.22
CA PHE A 54 6.04 7.37 0.43
C PHE A 54 6.13 8.64 -0.40
N ASP A 55 7.11 9.48 -0.09
CA ASP A 55 7.37 10.71 -0.84
C ASP A 55 7.71 10.38 -2.30
N ASN A 56 7.01 11.08 -3.21
CA ASN A 56 7.03 10.81 -4.64
C ASN A 56 8.28 11.32 -5.38
N SER A 57 9.28 11.79 -4.66
CA SER A 57 10.51 12.33 -5.28
C SER A 57 11.34 11.24 -5.95
N ASP A 58 11.31 10.01 -5.43
CA ASP A 58 12.11 8.88 -5.92
C ASP A 58 11.33 7.56 -5.85
N THR A 59 11.69 6.60 -6.69
CA THR A 59 11.10 5.25 -6.66
C THR A 59 11.67 4.43 -5.50
N ILE A 60 10.82 3.99 -4.60
CA ILE A 60 11.21 3.02 -3.56
C ILE A 60 11.22 1.63 -4.17
N ALA A 61 12.38 0.96 -4.10
CA ALA A 61 12.55 -0.39 -4.62
C ALA A 61 12.80 -1.42 -3.50
N ALA A 62 12.06 -2.54 -3.54
CA ALA A 62 12.19 -3.64 -2.59
C ALA A 62 11.85 -5.00 -3.21
N ASP A 63 12.37 -6.10 -2.67
CA ASP A 63 11.87 -7.43 -3.03
C ASP A 63 10.45 -7.62 -2.45
N SER A 64 10.24 -7.18 -1.19
CA SER A 64 8.96 -7.31 -0.50
C SER A 64 8.63 -6.06 0.32
N ILE A 65 7.38 -5.61 0.24
CA ILE A 65 6.84 -4.51 1.04
C ILE A 65 5.61 -5.01 1.80
N ASP A 66 5.62 -4.82 3.13
CA ASP A 66 4.50 -5.13 4.01
C ASP A 66 4.06 -3.87 4.76
N ILE A 67 2.79 -3.51 4.66
CA ILE A 67 2.18 -2.36 5.33
C ILE A 67 1.02 -2.85 6.20
N ASP A 68 1.01 -2.45 7.47
CA ASP A 68 -0.03 -2.83 8.42
C ASP A 68 -0.42 -1.60 9.25
N LEU A 69 -1.59 -1.01 8.94
CA LEU A 69 -2.12 0.18 9.57
C LEU A 69 -3.46 -0.13 10.24
N ALA A 70 -3.56 0.09 11.55
CA ALA A 70 -4.83 -0.10 12.23
C ALA A 70 -5.77 1.11 12.06
N MET A 71 -5.24 2.34 12.10
CA MET A 71 -5.99 3.58 11.84
C MET A 71 -5.09 4.58 11.15
N GLY A 72 -5.46 4.99 9.96
CA GLY A 72 -4.71 5.92 9.11
C GLY A 72 -4.66 5.45 7.67
N SER A 73 -4.30 6.34 6.79
CA SER A 73 -4.26 6.11 5.36
C SER A 73 -2.83 5.87 4.88
N PHE A 74 -2.72 5.15 3.78
CA PHE A 74 -1.46 4.99 3.07
C PHE A 74 -1.54 5.70 1.73
N THR A 75 -0.53 6.51 1.42
CA THR A 75 -0.37 7.14 0.12
C THR A 75 1.06 7.01 -0.39
N GLY A 76 1.23 6.92 -1.70
CA GLY A 76 2.57 6.91 -2.30
C GLY A 76 2.59 6.61 -3.78
N SER A 77 3.70 6.90 -4.41
CA SER A 77 4.04 6.55 -5.81
C SER A 77 5.36 7.20 -6.21
N PRO A 78 6.16 6.62 -7.09
CA PRO A 78 6.10 5.23 -7.55
C PRO A 78 6.81 4.25 -6.59
N VAL A 79 6.40 2.99 -6.64
CA VAL A 79 7.01 1.90 -5.86
C VAL A 79 7.34 0.75 -6.81
N GLN A 80 8.47 0.09 -6.60
CA GLN A 80 8.83 -1.13 -7.28
C GLN A 80 8.99 -2.27 -6.26
N ALA A 81 8.19 -3.34 -6.42
CA ALA A 81 8.29 -4.50 -5.55
C ALA A 81 7.80 -5.76 -6.25
N GLU A 82 8.45 -6.91 -5.99
CA GLU A 82 7.97 -8.22 -6.47
C GLU A 82 6.76 -8.69 -5.65
N GLN A 83 6.78 -8.45 -4.33
CA GLN A 83 5.71 -8.79 -3.42
C GLN A 83 5.25 -7.55 -2.66
N PHE A 84 3.97 -7.28 -2.71
CA PHE A 84 3.37 -6.14 -2.01
C PHE A 84 2.16 -6.60 -1.20
N THR A 85 2.17 -6.33 0.10
CA THR A 85 1.04 -6.63 0.98
C THR A 85 0.70 -5.39 1.79
N ALA A 86 -0.58 -5.02 1.84
CA ALA A 86 -1.06 -3.96 2.72
C ALA A 86 -2.36 -4.38 3.42
N ASN A 87 -2.44 -4.14 4.73
CA ASN A 87 -3.63 -4.34 5.54
C ASN A 87 -3.95 -3.03 6.26
N ILE A 88 -5.13 -2.47 5.98
CA ILE A 88 -5.61 -1.24 6.59
C ILE A 88 -6.96 -1.53 7.24
N SER A 89 -7.07 -1.35 8.56
CA SER A 89 -8.34 -1.61 9.23
C SER A 89 -9.31 -0.43 9.10
N MET A 90 -8.83 0.81 9.23
CA MET A 90 -9.63 2.04 9.05
C MET A 90 -8.78 3.10 8.37
N GLY A 91 -9.13 3.48 7.15
CA GLY A 91 -8.43 4.46 6.33
C GLY A 91 -8.29 3.97 4.89
N ASP A 92 -7.84 4.84 4.03
CA ASP A 92 -7.73 4.60 2.60
C ASP A 92 -6.33 4.12 2.22
N PHE A 93 -6.28 3.37 1.14
CA PHE A 93 -5.04 2.97 0.49
C PHE A 93 -5.00 3.56 -0.93
N ASP A 94 -4.01 4.40 -1.20
CA ASP A 94 -3.78 4.97 -2.53
C ASP A 94 -2.31 4.82 -2.93
N LEU A 95 -2.05 3.95 -3.88
CA LEU A 95 -0.72 3.77 -4.46
C LEU A 95 -0.78 4.05 -5.97
N GLY A 96 -0.23 5.20 -6.34
CA GLY A 96 -0.28 5.70 -7.72
C GLY A 96 0.41 4.81 -8.74
N LEU A 97 1.49 4.12 -8.40
CA LEU A 97 2.13 3.13 -9.29
C LEU A 97 2.93 2.10 -8.50
N LEU A 98 2.59 0.84 -8.69
CA LEU A 98 3.36 -0.33 -8.26
C LEU A 98 3.91 -1.05 -9.49
N ALA A 99 5.23 -1.00 -9.66
CA ALA A 99 5.91 -1.58 -10.81
C ALA A 99 6.59 -2.92 -10.46
N GLY A 100 6.70 -3.81 -11.44
CA GLY A 100 7.43 -5.08 -11.33
C GLY A 100 6.78 -6.10 -10.41
N VAL A 101 5.51 -5.92 -10.03
CA VAL A 101 4.85 -6.78 -9.05
C VAL A 101 4.52 -8.16 -9.62
N GLU A 102 4.86 -9.20 -8.88
CA GLU A 102 4.40 -10.58 -9.12
C GLU A 102 3.14 -10.87 -8.30
N THR A 103 3.11 -10.43 -7.05
CA THR A 103 1.95 -10.61 -6.18
C THR A 103 1.65 -9.33 -5.40
N ALA A 104 0.47 -8.77 -5.60
CA ALA A 104 -0.05 -7.67 -4.80
C ALA A 104 -1.30 -8.13 -4.04
N LYS A 105 -1.34 -7.86 -2.73
CA LYS A 105 -2.49 -8.10 -1.88
C LYS A 105 -2.76 -6.88 -1.03
N VAL A 106 -3.94 -6.27 -1.18
CA VAL A 106 -4.35 -5.12 -0.38
C VAL A 106 -5.73 -5.38 0.22
N GLU A 107 -5.84 -5.21 1.52
CA GLU A 107 -7.08 -5.30 2.27
C GLU A 107 -7.32 -4.00 3.03
N ALA A 108 -8.46 -3.34 2.80
CA ALA A 108 -8.93 -2.20 3.58
C ALA A 108 -10.30 -2.51 4.16
N ALA A 109 -10.39 -2.75 5.47
CA ALA A 109 -11.67 -3.19 6.06
C ALA A 109 -12.73 -2.08 6.05
N MET A 110 -12.33 -0.83 6.26
CA MET A 110 -13.16 0.37 6.15
C MET A 110 -12.35 1.46 5.48
N GLY A 111 -12.58 1.70 4.19
CA GLY A 111 -11.89 2.67 3.37
C GLY A 111 -11.75 2.19 1.92
N ASP A 112 -11.31 3.06 1.08
CA ASP A 112 -11.17 2.83 -0.34
C ASP A 112 -9.78 2.33 -0.71
N ILE A 113 -9.70 1.55 -1.79
CA ILE A 113 -8.43 1.08 -2.35
C ILE A 113 -8.26 1.65 -3.75
N GLY A 114 -7.20 2.45 -3.95
CA GLY A 114 -6.70 2.89 -5.25
C GLY A 114 -5.32 2.27 -5.53
N LEU A 115 -5.19 1.54 -6.64
CA LEU A 115 -3.93 0.95 -7.06
C LEU A 115 -3.75 1.07 -8.57
N THR A 116 -2.57 1.51 -9.00
CA THR A 116 -2.14 1.37 -10.38
C THR A 116 -0.99 0.38 -10.46
N VAL A 117 -1.05 -0.56 -11.40
CA VAL A 117 0.02 -1.52 -11.68
C VAL A 117 0.57 -1.33 -13.09
N ASP A 118 1.85 -1.66 -13.29
CA ASP A 118 2.49 -1.61 -14.60
C ASP A 118 2.00 -2.75 -15.51
N GLY A 119 2.07 -2.55 -16.84
CA GLY A 119 1.73 -3.58 -17.82
C GLY A 119 0.27 -3.57 -18.27
N ARG A 120 -0.16 -4.68 -18.87
CA ARG A 120 -1.48 -4.83 -19.49
C ARG A 120 -2.45 -5.58 -18.58
N PRO A 121 -3.76 -5.38 -18.77
CA PRO A 121 -4.79 -6.14 -18.04
C PRO A 121 -4.57 -7.65 -18.04
N ASP A 122 -4.21 -8.21 -19.21
CA ASP A 122 -4.07 -9.66 -19.40
C ASP A 122 -2.80 -10.25 -18.74
N ASP A 123 -1.90 -9.39 -18.24
CA ASP A 123 -0.69 -9.82 -17.53
C ASP A 123 -1.00 -10.29 -16.11
N TYR A 124 -2.23 -10.04 -15.59
CA TYR A 124 -2.59 -10.27 -14.20
C TYR A 124 -3.79 -11.20 -14.02
N ALA A 125 -3.67 -12.12 -13.07
CA ALA A 125 -4.83 -12.73 -12.44
C ALA A 125 -5.39 -11.75 -11.40
N LEU A 126 -6.65 -11.40 -11.52
CA LEU A 126 -7.30 -10.38 -10.69
C LEU A 126 -8.36 -11.01 -9.79
N ASP A 127 -8.40 -10.57 -8.54
CA ASP A 127 -9.47 -10.83 -7.59
C ASP A 127 -9.80 -9.54 -6.84
N LEU A 128 -10.86 -8.84 -7.29
CA LEU A 128 -11.27 -7.55 -6.78
C LEU A 128 -12.63 -7.70 -6.11
N GLN A 129 -12.75 -7.32 -4.83
CA GLN A 129 -13.94 -7.58 -4.03
C GLN A 129 -14.33 -6.39 -3.15
N THR A 130 -15.62 -6.07 -3.15
CA THR A 130 -16.26 -5.19 -2.16
C THR A 130 -17.61 -5.76 -1.76
N SER A 131 -18.11 -5.42 -0.57
CA SER A 131 -19.49 -5.76 -0.16
C SER A 131 -20.40 -4.54 -0.19
N MET A 132 -19.89 -3.37 0.18
CA MET A 132 -20.61 -2.09 0.17
C MET A 132 -19.72 -1.03 -0.51
N GLY A 133 -19.79 -0.98 -1.84
CA GLY A 133 -18.99 -0.09 -2.67
C GLY A 133 -19.03 -0.54 -4.13
N ASN A 134 -18.12 0.00 -4.92
CA ASN A 134 -18.01 -0.30 -6.34
C ASN A 134 -16.62 -0.89 -6.63
N VAL A 135 -16.58 -1.82 -7.56
CA VAL A 135 -15.31 -2.26 -8.17
C VAL A 135 -15.17 -1.54 -9.51
N MET A 136 -14.06 -0.85 -9.68
CA MET A 136 -13.70 -0.18 -10.94
C MET A 136 -12.38 -0.75 -11.46
N PHE A 137 -12.38 -1.17 -12.71
CA PHE A 137 -11.18 -1.64 -13.40
C PHE A 137 -11.01 -0.89 -14.72
N ASN A 138 -9.88 -0.18 -14.84
CA ASN A 138 -9.56 0.68 -15.99
C ASN A 138 -10.72 1.64 -16.34
N GLY A 139 -11.30 2.29 -15.33
CA GLY A 139 -12.38 3.25 -15.48
C GLY A 139 -13.74 2.65 -15.81
N ARG A 140 -13.89 1.32 -15.76
CA ARG A 140 -15.18 0.63 -15.95
C ARG A 140 -15.66 0.07 -14.63
N THR A 141 -16.93 0.30 -14.32
CA THR A 141 -17.59 -0.34 -13.16
C THR A 141 -17.83 -1.80 -13.45
N MET A 142 -17.39 -2.65 -12.53
CA MET A 142 -17.57 -4.10 -12.55
C MET A 142 -18.62 -4.53 -11.54
N SER A 143 -18.88 -5.85 -11.43
CA SER A 143 -19.63 -6.41 -10.33
C SER A 143 -18.89 -6.21 -9.00
N SER A 144 -19.59 -6.29 -7.87
CA SER A 144 -18.97 -6.20 -6.53
C SER A 144 -17.89 -7.27 -6.28
N THR A 145 -17.86 -8.29 -7.10
CA THR A 145 -16.76 -9.26 -7.21
C THR A 145 -16.38 -9.38 -8.67
N TYR A 146 -15.13 -9.12 -8.98
CA TYR A 146 -14.57 -9.27 -10.32
C TYR A 146 -13.33 -10.14 -10.26
N THR A 147 -13.34 -11.22 -11.02
CA THR A 147 -12.21 -12.15 -11.14
C THR A 147 -11.77 -12.28 -12.59
N GLN A 148 -10.48 -12.31 -12.81
CA GLN A 148 -9.86 -12.55 -14.11
C GLN A 148 -8.73 -13.55 -13.95
N THR A 149 -8.65 -14.51 -14.85
CA THR A 149 -7.51 -15.42 -14.93
C THR A 149 -6.52 -14.92 -15.96
N ALA A 150 -5.23 -15.02 -15.64
CA ALA A 150 -4.15 -14.73 -16.58
C ALA A 150 -3.33 -15.99 -16.87
N ALA A 151 -2.64 -15.98 -18.00
CA ALA A 151 -1.67 -17.02 -18.35
C ALA A 151 -0.32 -16.81 -17.61
N ALA A 152 -0.10 -15.63 -17.06
CA ALA A 152 1.12 -15.24 -16.36
C ALA A 152 1.00 -15.45 -14.83
N PRO A 153 2.13 -15.61 -14.11
CA PRO A 153 2.11 -15.84 -12.66
C PRO A 153 1.77 -14.59 -11.82
N ARG A 154 1.59 -13.42 -12.44
CA ARG A 154 1.29 -12.18 -11.73
C ARG A 154 -0.13 -12.18 -11.18
N SER A 155 -0.32 -11.72 -9.95
CA SER A 155 -1.63 -11.68 -9.30
C SER A 155 -1.86 -10.39 -8.52
N VAL A 156 -3.10 -9.88 -8.58
CA VAL A 156 -3.55 -8.73 -7.78
C VAL A 156 -4.85 -9.08 -7.08
N THR A 157 -4.84 -9.02 -5.77
CA THR A 157 -6.01 -9.24 -4.91
C THR A 157 -6.30 -7.96 -4.13
N LEU A 158 -7.47 -7.36 -4.34
CA LEU A 158 -7.91 -6.17 -3.62
C LEU A 158 -9.25 -6.44 -2.95
N THR A 159 -9.34 -6.21 -1.65
CA THR A 159 -10.55 -6.47 -0.87
C THR A 159 -10.88 -5.27 0.02
N ALA A 160 -12.01 -4.60 -0.25
CA ALA A 160 -12.52 -3.49 0.55
C ALA A 160 -13.99 -3.76 0.93
N PRO A 161 -14.30 -4.49 2.03
CA PRO A 161 -15.68 -4.80 2.40
C PRO A 161 -16.58 -3.58 2.54
N MET A 162 -16.06 -2.45 3.02
CA MET A 162 -16.78 -1.18 3.13
C MET A 162 -15.95 -0.07 2.47
N GLY A 163 -16.04 0.04 1.15
CA GLY A 163 -15.31 1.01 0.34
C GLY A 163 -15.26 0.61 -1.12
N ASP A 164 -14.76 1.50 -1.93
CA ASP A 164 -14.56 1.28 -3.35
C ASP A 164 -13.20 0.62 -3.63
N VAL A 165 -13.14 -0.20 -4.66
CA VAL A 165 -11.91 -0.80 -5.17
C VAL A 165 -11.64 -0.28 -6.57
N VAL A 166 -10.55 0.42 -6.75
CA VAL A 166 -10.13 0.98 -8.04
C VAL A 166 -8.78 0.39 -8.44
N LEU A 167 -8.75 -0.36 -9.53
CA LEU A 167 -7.53 -0.87 -10.12
C LEU A 167 -7.34 -0.29 -11.51
N THR A 168 -6.13 0.18 -11.80
CA THR A 168 -5.73 0.69 -13.12
C THR A 168 -4.47 -0.02 -13.60
N THR A 169 -4.35 -0.30 -14.88
CA THR A 169 -3.12 -0.77 -15.53
C THR A 169 -2.57 0.33 -16.43
N THR A 170 -1.24 0.39 -16.62
CA THR A 170 -0.60 1.46 -17.36
C THR A 170 -0.69 1.31 -18.90
N GLN A 171 -1.14 0.18 -19.41
CA GLN A 171 -1.26 -0.12 -20.86
C GLN A 171 -2.62 -0.70 -21.22
#